data_20b252065af0d0ac1a16e622c0f95ca0
#
_entry.id   20b252065af0d0ac1a16e622c0f95ca0
#
_cell.length_a   1.000
_cell.length_b   1.000
_cell.length_c   1.000
_cell.angle_alpha   90.00
_cell.angle_beta   90.00
_cell.angle_gamma   90.00
#
_symmetry.space_group_name_H-M   'P 1'
#
loop_
_entity.id
_entity.type
_entity.pdbx_description
1 polymer ?
#
loop_
_entity_poly.entity_id
_entity_poly.type
_entity_poly.pdbx_seq_one_letter_code
_entity_poly.pdbx_strand_id
1 'polypeptide(L)'
;MSPADRFAALPRLLAADPDLLRRGRWLTVECRVDVGSEPFFLSIRDGNLTALDRGARLMRSTAFSFRATDEAWTHYWQPMPDPGWHDLFAMTKRGAASMDGDLRPLLQNLQYFKDLLALPRRCR
;
A
#
# COMPACT_ATOMS: atom_id res chain seq x y z
N MET A 1 8.80 -1.48 16.77
CA MET A 1 7.60 -1.57 15.89
C MET A 1 8.00 -2.19 14.57
N SER A 2 7.35 -3.28 14.18
CA SER A 2 7.63 -3.95 12.91
C SER A 2 7.07 -3.15 11.73
N PRO A 3 7.55 -3.42 10.49
CA PRO A 3 6.93 -2.81 9.31
C PRO A 3 5.42 -3.05 9.22
N ALA A 4 4.95 -4.27 9.56
CA ALA A 4 3.52 -4.57 9.56
C ALA A 4 2.76 -3.70 10.57
N ASP A 5 3.32 -3.47 11.75
CA ASP A 5 2.70 -2.61 12.75
C ASP A 5 2.61 -1.15 12.27
N ARG A 6 3.63 -0.68 11.57
CA ARG A 6 3.59 0.66 10.95
C ARG A 6 2.50 0.75 9.89
N PHE A 7 2.36 -0.29 9.08
CA PHE A 7 1.34 -0.33 8.03
C PHE A 7 -0.07 -0.35 8.62
N ALA A 8 -0.25 -0.98 9.79
CA ALA A 8 -1.54 -1.05 10.46
C ALA A 8 -2.07 0.33 10.87
N ALA A 9 -1.23 1.35 10.91
CA ALA A 9 -1.63 2.73 11.19
C ALA A 9 -2.24 3.44 9.98
N LEU A 10 -2.33 2.76 8.82
CA LEU A 10 -2.75 3.36 7.57
C LEU A 10 -4.10 4.09 7.65
N PRO A 11 -5.17 3.51 8.25
CA PRO A 11 -6.44 4.22 8.33
C PRO A 11 -6.34 5.57 9.04
N ARG A 12 -5.59 5.63 10.14
CA ARG A 12 -5.40 6.87 10.89
C ARG A 12 -4.61 7.89 10.07
N LEU A 13 -3.56 7.42 9.39
CA LEU A 13 -2.70 8.29 8.59
C LEU A 13 -3.46 8.85 7.38
N LEU A 14 -4.30 8.04 6.75
CA LEU A 14 -5.09 8.50 5.61
C LEU A 14 -6.17 9.49 6.06
N ALA A 15 -6.82 9.25 7.19
CA ALA A 15 -7.83 10.15 7.72
C ALA A 15 -7.26 11.54 8.01
N ALA A 16 -5.96 11.63 8.28
CA ALA A 16 -5.27 12.89 8.56
C ALA A 16 -4.76 13.58 7.27
N ASP A 17 -5.05 13.03 6.09
CA ASP A 17 -4.57 13.56 4.82
C ASP A 17 -5.74 13.87 3.86
N PRO A 18 -6.42 15.01 4.02
CA PRO A 18 -7.59 15.35 3.20
C PRO A 18 -7.25 15.52 1.72
N ASP A 19 -6.03 15.93 1.39
CA ASP A 19 -5.63 16.06 -0.01
C ASP A 19 -5.59 14.69 -0.71
N LEU A 20 -5.01 13.70 -0.04
CA LEU A 20 -4.95 12.34 -0.59
C LEU A 20 -6.35 11.74 -0.72
N LEU A 21 -7.22 11.94 0.27
CA LEU A 21 -8.60 11.50 0.20
C LEU A 21 -9.31 12.11 -1.02
N ARG A 22 -9.12 13.41 -1.26
CA ARG A 22 -9.73 14.09 -2.38
C ARG A 22 -9.21 13.56 -3.71
N ARG A 23 -7.91 13.29 -3.81
CA ARG A 23 -7.31 12.78 -5.05
C ARG A 23 -7.83 11.40 -5.42
N GLY A 24 -8.16 10.58 -4.43
CA GLY A 24 -8.68 9.23 -4.64
C GLY A 24 -10.20 9.12 -4.70
N ARG A 25 -10.93 10.21 -4.68
CA ARG A 25 -12.40 10.23 -4.51
C ARG A 25 -13.19 9.39 -5.52
N TRP A 26 -12.60 9.09 -6.67
CA TRP A 26 -13.27 8.28 -7.70
C TRP A 26 -12.86 6.80 -7.68
N LEU A 27 -12.01 6.43 -6.73
CA LEU A 27 -11.48 5.08 -6.66
C LEU A 27 -12.23 4.23 -5.66
N THR A 28 -12.75 3.10 -6.13
CA THR A 28 -13.34 2.06 -5.28
C THR A 28 -12.75 0.74 -5.71
N VAL A 29 -12.04 0.06 -4.81
CA VAL A 29 -11.35 -1.19 -5.15
C VAL A 29 -11.05 -1.99 -3.87
N GLU A 30 -11.02 -3.32 -4.02
CA GLU A 30 -10.51 -4.24 -3.01
C GLU A 30 -9.14 -4.71 -3.46
N CYS A 31 -8.12 -4.53 -2.63
CA CYS A 31 -6.76 -4.97 -2.97
C CYS A 31 -6.06 -5.58 -1.77
N ARG A 32 -4.98 -6.31 -2.07
CA ARG A 32 -4.15 -6.95 -1.06
C ARG A 32 -2.75 -6.35 -1.10
N VAL A 33 -2.20 -6.06 0.07
CA VAL A 33 -0.81 -5.59 0.21
C VAL A 33 -0.14 -6.44 1.26
N ASP A 34 0.94 -7.12 0.91
CA ASP A 34 1.71 -7.92 1.85
C ASP A 34 2.92 -7.12 2.33
N VAL A 35 3.05 -6.99 3.64
CA VAL A 35 4.20 -6.38 4.29
C VAL A 35 5.04 -7.52 4.87
N GLY A 36 6.06 -7.94 4.12
CA GLY A 36 6.78 -9.15 4.45
C GLY A 36 5.86 -10.36 4.35
N SER A 37 5.77 -11.12 5.42
CA SER A 37 4.90 -12.30 5.49
C SER A 37 3.48 -11.97 5.94
N GLU A 38 3.18 -10.71 6.28
CA GLU A 38 1.89 -10.31 6.83
C GLU A 38 0.98 -9.75 5.72
N PRO A 39 -0.12 -10.42 5.37
CA PRO A 39 -1.04 -9.90 4.37
C PRO A 39 -2.00 -8.88 4.99
N PHE A 40 -2.30 -7.83 4.22
CA PHE A 40 -3.32 -6.84 4.55
C PHE A 40 -4.31 -6.77 3.41
N PHE A 41 -5.60 -6.73 3.74
CA PHE A 41 -6.68 -6.57 2.77
C PHE A 41 -7.28 -5.18 2.94
N LEU A 42 -7.23 -4.39 1.86
CA LEU A 42 -7.66 -3.01 1.85
C LEU A 42 -8.98 -2.89 1.10
N SER A 43 -9.99 -2.34 1.77
CA SER A 43 -11.26 -1.99 1.14
C SER A 43 -11.28 -0.47 0.97
N ILE A 44 -11.14 -0.01 -0.28
CA ILE A 44 -11.12 1.41 -0.61
C ILE A 44 -12.43 1.76 -1.28
N ARG A 45 -13.13 2.77 -0.75
CA ARG A 45 -14.37 3.29 -1.33
C ARG A 45 -14.27 4.80 -1.42
N ASP A 46 -14.40 5.33 -2.64
CA ASP A 46 -14.31 6.77 -2.90
C ASP A 46 -13.02 7.36 -2.32
N GLY A 47 -11.94 6.59 -2.44
CA GLY A 47 -10.61 6.99 -1.96
C GLY A 47 -10.38 6.84 -0.47
N ASN A 48 -11.40 6.47 0.29
CA ASN A 48 -11.27 6.27 1.74
C ASN A 48 -11.11 4.80 2.06
N LEU A 49 -10.25 4.51 3.03
CA LEU A 49 -10.01 3.15 3.49
C LEU A 49 -11.10 2.77 4.49
N THR A 50 -12.13 2.07 4.00
CA THR A 50 -13.28 1.69 4.83
C THR A 50 -12.99 0.48 5.71
N ALA A 51 -12.00 -0.35 5.33
CA ALA A 51 -11.57 -1.47 6.14
C ALA A 51 -10.12 -1.81 5.82
N LEU A 52 -9.39 -2.18 6.84
CA LEU A 52 -8.02 -2.72 6.73
C LEU A 52 -7.98 -3.98 7.60
N ASP A 53 -8.02 -5.14 6.95
CA ASP A 53 -7.98 -6.43 7.62
C ASP A 53 -6.57 -7.00 7.57
N ARG A 54 -6.02 -7.31 8.73
CA ARG A 54 -4.68 -7.86 8.87
C ARG A 54 -4.77 -9.38 9.06
N GLY A 55 -3.90 -10.11 8.38
CA GLY A 55 -3.80 -11.56 8.52
C GLY A 55 -4.44 -12.31 7.37
N ALA A 56 -4.12 -13.59 7.24
CA ALA A 56 -4.61 -14.44 6.17
C ALA A 56 -6.13 -14.59 6.22
N ARG A 57 -6.78 -14.45 5.07
CA ARG A 57 -8.22 -14.64 4.91
C ARG A 57 -8.46 -15.60 3.76
N LEU A 58 -9.13 -16.70 4.06
CA LEU A 58 -9.49 -17.68 3.02
C LEU A 58 -10.55 -17.08 2.10
N MET A 59 -10.42 -17.35 0.80
CA MET A 59 -11.41 -17.01 -0.22
C MET A 59 -11.71 -15.50 -0.33
N ARG A 60 -10.79 -14.66 0.13
CA ARG A 60 -10.94 -13.22 -0.03
C ARG A 60 -10.60 -12.83 -1.47
N SER A 61 -11.56 -12.20 -2.15
CA SER A 61 -11.37 -11.75 -3.53
C SER A 61 -10.84 -10.32 -3.56
N THR A 62 -9.77 -10.10 -4.33
CA THR A 62 -9.17 -8.77 -4.51
C THR A 62 -8.86 -8.55 -5.98
N ALA A 63 -8.90 -7.28 -6.42
CA ALA A 63 -8.60 -6.94 -7.80
C ALA A 63 -7.13 -7.21 -8.12
N PHE A 64 -6.24 -6.75 -7.24
CA PHE A 64 -4.80 -6.96 -7.42
C PHE A 64 -4.12 -7.12 -6.07
N SER A 65 -2.88 -7.57 -6.10
CA SER A 65 -2.03 -7.62 -4.92
C SER A 65 -0.67 -7.00 -5.20
N PHE A 66 -0.11 -6.36 -4.19
CA PHE A 66 1.26 -5.85 -4.19
C PHE A 66 1.97 -6.44 -2.97
N ARG A 67 3.10 -7.09 -3.19
CA ARG A 67 3.86 -7.74 -2.14
C ARG A 67 5.28 -7.23 -2.13
N ALA A 68 5.81 -6.97 -0.95
CA ALA A 68 7.20 -6.56 -0.80
C ALA A 68 7.76 -7.09 0.50
N THR A 69 9.09 -7.26 0.54
CA THR A 69 9.78 -7.71 1.74
C THR A 69 9.75 -6.63 2.83
N ASP A 70 9.99 -7.04 4.08
CA ASP A 70 10.13 -6.07 5.18
C ASP A 70 11.25 -5.07 4.89
N GLU A 71 12.35 -5.54 4.30
CA GLU A 71 13.45 -4.68 3.92
C GLU A 71 13.01 -3.62 2.89
N ALA A 72 12.26 -4.06 1.87
CA ALA A 72 11.76 -3.13 0.84
C ALA A 72 10.88 -2.04 1.44
N TRP A 73 9.96 -2.42 2.32
CA TRP A 73 9.10 -1.44 2.99
C TRP A 73 9.90 -0.49 3.88
N THR A 74 10.88 -0.99 4.60
CA THR A 74 11.73 -0.17 5.45
C THR A 74 12.46 0.88 4.62
N HIS A 75 12.99 0.51 3.45
CA HIS A 75 13.63 1.45 2.54
C HIS A 75 12.64 2.44 1.94
N TYR A 76 11.46 1.97 1.53
CA TYR A 76 10.44 2.82 0.94
C TYR A 76 9.95 3.89 1.92
N TRP A 77 9.93 3.56 3.21
CA TRP A 77 9.46 4.47 4.26
C TRP A 77 10.54 5.35 4.87
N GLN A 78 11.74 5.37 4.30
CA GLN A 78 12.76 6.35 4.70
C GLN A 78 12.29 7.75 4.29
N PRO A 79 12.69 8.80 5.04
CA PRO A 79 12.32 10.18 4.67
C PRO A 79 12.70 10.53 3.24
N MET A 80 13.85 10.05 2.76
CA MET A 80 14.31 10.19 1.38
C MET A 80 14.82 8.83 0.89
N PRO A 81 13.92 8.00 0.32
CA PRO A 81 14.34 6.69 -0.16
C PRO A 81 15.43 6.77 -1.22
N ASP A 82 16.39 5.86 -1.14
CA ASP A 82 17.45 5.76 -2.13
C ASP A 82 16.91 5.35 -3.50
N PRO A 83 17.63 5.65 -4.59
CA PRO A 83 17.25 5.17 -5.91
C PRO A 83 17.04 3.67 -5.93
N GLY A 84 15.94 3.24 -6.57
CA GLY A 84 15.55 1.83 -6.60
C GLY A 84 14.62 1.42 -5.48
N TRP A 85 14.47 2.25 -4.44
CA TRP A 85 13.55 1.99 -3.32
C TRP A 85 12.46 3.05 -3.20
N HIS A 86 12.46 4.04 -4.06
CA HIS A 86 11.56 5.20 -4.00
C HIS A 86 10.25 5.00 -4.77
N ASP A 87 10.12 3.90 -5.50
CA ASP A 87 9.03 3.67 -6.44
C ASP A 87 8.63 2.19 -6.41
N LEU A 88 7.32 1.93 -6.43
CA LEU A 88 6.78 0.57 -6.41
C LEU A 88 7.30 -0.26 -7.58
N PHE A 89 7.39 0.33 -8.78
CA PHE A 89 7.89 -0.38 -9.96
C PHE A 89 9.40 -0.62 -9.88
N ALA A 90 10.14 0.33 -9.33
CA ALA A 90 11.59 0.14 -9.16
C ALA A 90 11.88 -1.03 -8.22
N MET A 91 11.10 -1.15 -7.13
CA MET A 91 11.24 -2.29 -6.21
C MET A 91 10.87 -3.61 -6.87
N THR A 92 9.82 -3.60 -7.71
CA THR A 92 9.41 -4.79 -8.46
C THR A 92 10.50 -5.20 -9.44
N LYS A 93 11.11 -4.24 -10.12
CA LYS A 93 12.15 -4.48 -11.11
C LYS A 93 13.40 -5.12 -10.49
N ARG A 94 13.74 -4.74 -9.27
CA ARG A 94 14.90 -5.33 -8.58
C ARG A 94 14.59 -6.62 -7.83
N GLY A 95 13.35 -7.11 -7.91
CA GLY A 95 12.96 -8.37 -7.30
C GLY A 95 12.57 -8.27 -5.82
N ALA A 96 12.51 -7.06 -5.26
CA ALA A 96 12.15 -6.86 -3.86
C ALA A 96 10.63 -6.80 -3.66
N ALA A 97 9.87 -6.67 -4.73
CA ALA A 97 8.42 -6.62 -4.71
C ALA A 97 7.83 -7.37 -5.89
N SER A 98 6.56 -7.70 -5.82
CA SER A 98 5.82 -8.34 -6.93
C SER A 98 4.38 -7.83 -6.97
N MET A 99 3.78 -7.89 -8.15
CA MET A 99 2.41 -7.46 -8.40
C MET A 99 1.66 -8.54 -9.14
N ASP A 100 0.41 -8.81 -8.75
CA ASP A 100 -0.44 -9.83 -9.37
C ASP A 100 -1.86 -9.30 -9.53
N GLY A 101 -2.59 -9.94 -10.44
CA GLY A 101 -4.01 -9.67 -10.64
C GLY A 101 -4.28 -8.59 -11.68
N ASP A 102 -5.44 -7.95 -11.55
CA ASP A 102 -5.83 -6.86 -12.45
C ASP A 102 -5.19 -5.56 -11.98
N LEU A 103 -4.13 -5.14 -12.65
CA LEU A 103 -3.37 -3.96 -12.27
C LEU A 103 -3.96 -2.65 -12.80
N ARG A 104 -5.07 -2.70 -13.55
CA ARG A 104 -5.66 -1.47 -14.10
C ARG A 104 -6.00 -0.44 -13.04
N PRO A 105 -6.67 -0.80 -11.92
CA PRO A 105 -6.96 0.19 -10.88
C PRO A 105 -5.68 0.82 -10.31
N LEU A 106 -4.63 0.02 -10.14
CA LEU A 106 -3.35 0.52 -9.65
C LEU A 106 -2.73 1.50 -10.64
N LEU A 107 -2.68 1.13 -11.93
CA LEU A 107 -2.06 1.95 -12.95
C LEU A 107 -2.82 3.25 -13.20
N GLN A 108 -4.15 3.19 -13.18
CA GLN A 108 -5.00 4.37 -13.39
C GLN A 108 -4.93 5.34 -12.21
N ASN A 109 -4.52 4.87 -11.03
CA ASN A 109 -4.44 5.67 -9.82
C ASN A 109 -3.07 5.55 -9.17
N LEU A 110 -2.03 5.48 -10.01
CA LEU A 110 -0.68 5.17 -9.55
C LEU A 110 -0.15 6.14 -8.50
N GLN A 111 -0.32 7.44 -8.71
CA GLN A 111 0.18 8.41 -7.75
C GLN A 111 -0.55 8.30 -6.41
N TYR A 112 -1.86 8.04 -6.44
CA TYR A 112 -2.64 7.82 -5.23
C TYR A 112 -2.07 6.64 -4.44
N PHE A 113 -1.83 5.50 -5.10
CA PHE A 113 -1.31 4.31 -4.43
C PHE A 113 0.13 4.51 -3.94
N LYS A 114 0.96 5.20 -4.71
CA LYS A 114 2.32 5.50 -4.25
C LYS A 114 2.29 6.33 -2.97
N ASP A 115 1.42 7.31 -2.90
CA ASP A 115 1.30 8.18 -1.73
C ASP A 115 0.62 7.47 -0.56
N LEU A 116 -0.41 6.67 -0.84
CA LEU A 116 -1.10 5.87 0.18
C LEU A 116 -0.13 4.90 0.86
N LEU A 117 0.61 4.14 0.07
CA LEU A 117 1.55 3.15 0.58
C LEU A 117 2.79 3.78 1.20
N ALA A 118 3.02 5.07 0.97
CA ALA A 118 4.11 5.83 1.60
C ALA A 118 3.69 6.47 2.94
N LEU A 119 2.40 6.47 3.28
CA LEU A 119 1.93 7.10 4.53
C LEU A 119 2.64 6.59 5.78
N PRO A 120 2.95 5.28 5.91
CA PRO A 120 3.68 4.80 7.10
C PRO A 120 5.04 5.47 7.32
N ARG A 121 5.58 6.17 6.32
CA ARG A 121 6.79 6.98 6.47
C ARG A 121 6.64 8.02 7.58
N ARG A 122 5.41 8.49 7.80
CA ARG A 122 5.09 9.48 8.84
C ARG A 122 4.99 8.87 10.23
N CYS A 123 4.91 7.53 10.30
CA CYS A 123 4.79 6.81 11.56
C CYS A 123 6.20 6.43 12.03
N ARG A 124 6.70 7.11 13.05
CA ARG A 124 8.05 6.89 13.58
C ARG A 124 7.99 6.38 15.00
#